data_4aa9722d231fc3716f838d410cb5e471
#
_entry.id   4aa9722d231fc3716f838d410cb5e471
#
_cell.length_a   1.000
_cell.length_b   1.000
_cell.length_c   1.000
_cell.angle_alpha   90.00
_cell.angle_beta   90.00
_cell.angle_gamma   90.00
#
_symmetry.space_group_name_H-M   'P 1'
#
loop_
_entity.id
_entity.type
_entity.pdbx_description
1 polymer ?
#
loop_
_entity_poly.entity_id
_entity_poly.type
_entity_poly.pdbx_seq_one_letter_code
_entity_poly.pdbx_strand_id
1 'polypeptide(L)'
;MYETYSIASEETNKAVKKIGYPVIIRAAYALGGLGSGFAKDDNELKELVNKAFTKSPQVLVEKDLRGWKEVEYEVVRDEKDNCITVCNMENFDPLGTHTGDSIVIAPSQTLTNDEYHRKINQ
;
A
#
# COMPACT_ATOMS: atom_id res chain seq x y z
N MET A 1 6.04 5.26 0.69
CA MET A 1 5.34 5.66 1.91
C MET A 1 3.86 5.78 1.63
N TYR A 2 3.05 5.09 2.39
CA TYR A 2 1.61 5.19 2.28
C TYR A 2 1.13 6.37 3.10
N GLU A 3 0.44 7.31 2.48
CA GLU A 3 -0.36 8.26 3.24
C GLU A 3 -1.76 7.68 3.39
N THR A 4 -2.10 7.26 4.60
CA THR A 4 -3.42 6.75 4.95
C THR A 4 -4.18 7.86 5.68
N TYR A 5 -5.36 8.21 5.16
CA TYR A 5 -6.20 9.23 5.75
C TYR A 5 -7.51 8.62 6.25
N SER A 6 -7.86 8.92 7.50
CA SER A 6 -9.16 8.59 8.09
C SER A 6 -10.04 9.84 8.01
N ILE A 7 -11.12 9.83 7.18
CA ILE A 7 -11.70 11.08 6.66
C ILE A 7 -13.22 11.07 6.56
N ALA A 8 -13.86 12.23 6.77
CA ALA A 8 -15.23 12.54 6.42
C ALA A 8 -15.37 12.89 4.91
N SER A 9 -16.58 12.87 4.37
CA SER A 9 -16.84 12.86 2.92
C SER A 9 -16.25 14.04 2.12
N GLU A 10 -16.21 15.24 2.69
CA GLU A 10 -15.63 16.41 1.99
C GLU A 10 -14.11 16.36 1.92
N GLU A 11 -13.48 15.77 2.91
CA GLU A 11 -12.03 15.63 2.99
C GLU A 11 -11.52 14.52 2.08
N THR A 12 -12.37 13.51 1.77
CA THR A 12 -12.01 12.41 0.87
C THR A 12 -11.53 12.91 -0.49
N ASN A 13 -12.23 13.90 -1.05
CA ASN A 13 -11.83 14.49 -2.33
C ASN A 13 -10.47 15.20 -2.27
N LYS A 14 -10.16 15.84 -1.14
CA LYS A 14 -8.85 16.48 -0.93
C LYS A 14 -7.74 15.45 -0.81
N ALA A 15 -7.99 14.38 -0.07
CA ALA A 15 -7.04 13.28 0.08
C ALA A 15 -6.73 12.61 -1.28
N VAL A 16 -7.76 12.31 -2.06
CA VAL A 16 -7.60 11.71 -3.40
C VAL A 16 -6.82 12.62 -4.35
N LYS A 17 -7.05 13.94 -4.31
CA LYS A 17 -6.27 14.89 -5.11
C LYS A 17 -4.78 14.88 -4.73
N LYS A 18 -4.48 14.68 -3.46
CA LYS A 18 -3.10 14.61 -2.95
C LYS A 18 -2.42 13.29 -3.32
N ILE A 19 -3.13 12.17 -3.18
CA ILE A 19 -2.61 10.82 -3.45
C ILE A 19 -2.54 10.54 -4.96
N GLY A 20 -3.54 10.97 -5.72
CA GLY A 20 -3.70 10.70 -7.14
C GLY A 20 -4.29 9.32 -7.44
N TYR A 21 -5.11 9.23 -8.48
CA TYR A 21 -5.69 7.96 -8.93
C TYR A 21 -4.63 6.99 -9.49
N PRO A 22 -4.90 5.67 -9.46
CA PRO A 22 -6.02 5.01 -8.79
C PRO A 22 -5.85 4.94 -7.27
N VAL A 23 -6.97 4.85 -6.53
CA VAL A 23 -7.00 4.75 -5.07
C VAL A 23 -7.82 3.56 -4.60
N ILE A 24 -7.51 3.10 -3.38
CA ILE A 24 -8.31 2.12 -2.64
C ILE A 24 -9.10 2.87 -1.57
N ILE A 25 -10.39 2.60 -1.46
CA ILE A 25 -11.24 3.07 -0.39
C ILE A 25 -11.59 1.89 0.51
N ARG A 26 -11.43 2.05 1.81
CA ARG A 26 -11.82 1.05 2.82
C ARG A 26 -12.65 1.69 3.91
N ALA A 27 -13.72 1.03 4.32
CA ALA A 27 -14.42 1.39 5.54
C ALA A 27 -13.55 1.05 6.76
N ALA A 28 -13.30 2.01 7.63
CA ALA A 28 -12.32 1.86 8.72
C ALA A 28 -12.72 0.79 9.76
N TYR A 29 -14.03 0.57 9.95
CA TYR A 29 -14.56 -0.35 10.97
C TYR A 29 -15.36 -1.51 10.39
N ALA A 30 -15.28 -1.77 9.10
CA ALA A 30 -15.99 -2.90 8.48
C ALA A 30 -15.17 -4.18 8.57
N LEU A 31 -15.83 -5.26 8.98
CA LEU A 31 -15.26 -6.61 8.97
C LEU A 31 -15.41 -7.22 7.57
N GLY A 32 -14.41 -8.04 7.17
CA GLY A 32 -14.50 -8.87 5.98
C GLY A 32 -14.46 -8.14 4.64
N GLY A 33 -13.87 -6.95 4.58
CA GLY A 33 -13.70 -6.20 3.32
C GLY A 33 -14.97 -5.57 2.76
N LEU A 34 -16.08 -5.58 3.51
CA LEU A 34 -17.31 -4.91 3.14
C LEU A 34 -17.13 -3.39 3.14
N GLY A 35 -17.49 -2.72 2.05
CA GLY A 35 -17.31 -1.28 1.88
C GLY A 35 -15.93 -0.88 1.39
N SER A 36 -15.16 -1.84 0.87
CA SER A 36 -13.87 -1.58 0.23
C SER A 36 -13.98 -1.68 -1.28
N GLY A 37 -13.14 -0.95 -1.99
CA GLY A 37 -13.10 -1.00 -3.44
C GLY A 37 -12.01 -0.11 -4.03
N PHE A 38 -11.86 -0.20 -5.35
CA PHE A 38 -10.89 0.57 -6.12
C PHE A 38 -11.60 1.63 -6.94
N ALA A 39 -11.06 2.82 -6.97
CA ALA A 39 -11.55 3.92 -7.79
C ALA A 39 -10.46 4.41 -8.75
N LYS A 40 -10.79 4.50 -10.02
CA LYS A 40 -9.93 5.04 -11.08
C LYS A 40 -10.23 6.50 -11.39
N ASP A 41 -11.44 6.94 -11.07
CA ASP A 41 -11.94 8.28 -11.37
C ASP A 41 -12.93 8.77 -10.31
N ASP A 42 -13.38 10.02 -10.45
CA ASP A 42 -14.28 10.66 -9.51
C ASP A 42 -15.67 9.99 -9.43
N ASN A 43 -16.15 9.38 -10.50
CA ASN A 43 -17.46 8.73 -10.52
C ASN A 43 -17.43 7.45 -9.69
N GLU A 44 -16.42 6.61 -9.90
CA GLU A 44 -16.20 5.39 -9.09
C GLU A 44 -15.94 5.74 -7.63
N LEU A 45 -15.20 6.83 -7.38
CA LEU A 45 -14.93 7.33 -6.04
C LEU A 45 -16.20 7.66 -5.29
N LYS A 46 -17.12 8.42 -5.90
CA LYS A 46 -18.40 8.81 -5.28
C LYS A 46 -19.24 7.61 -4.88
N GLU A 47 -19.36 6.62 -5.75
CA GLU A 47 -20.10 5.39 -5.46
C GLU A 47 -19.50 4.63 -4.29
N LEU A 48 -18.17 4.45 -4.29
CA LEU A 48 -17.47 3.73 -3.23
C LEU A 48 -17.52 4.46 -1.89
N VAL A 49 -17.33 5.78 -1.90
CA VAL A 49 -17.38 6.60 -0.69
C VAL A 49 -18.78 6.56 -0.06
N ASN A 50 -19.83 6.74 -0.86
CA ASN A 50 -21.20 6.61 -0.37
C ASN A 50 -21.46 5.24 0.24
N LYS A 51 -21.03 4.19 -0.42
CA LYS A 51 -21.18 2.82 0.06
C LYS A 51 -20.36 2.57 1.33
N ALA A 52 -19.15 3.07 1.41
CA ALA A 52 -18.27 2.91 2.58
C ALA A 52 -18.84 3.64 3.81
N PHE A 53 -19.37 4.86 3.64
CA PHE A 53 -19.98 5.63 4.72
C PHE A 53 -21.29 5.04 5.24
N THR A 54 -21.96 4.17 4.49
CA THR A 54 -23.08 3.39 5.05
C THR A 54 -22.64 2.34 6.06
N LYS A 55 -21.37 1.94 6.01
CA LYS A 55 -20.79 0.87 6.85
C LYS A 55 -19.93 1.43 7.99
N SER A 56 -19.35 2.60 7.83
CA SER A 56 -18.44 3.19 8.80
C SER A 56 -18.50 4.73 8.73
N PRO A 57 -18.40 5.43 9.87
CA PRO A 57 -18.30 6.89 9.87
C PRO A 57 -16.96 7.41 9.35
N GLN A 58 -15.98 6.52 9.16
CA GLN A 58 -14.65 6.85 8.66
C GLN A 58 -14.26 5.92 7.53
N VAL A 59 -13.53 6.45 6.56
CA VAL A 59 -12.95 5.70 5.46
C VAL A 59 -11.45 5.94 5.40
N LEU A 60 -10.72 4.92 4.95
CA LEU A 60 -9.30 4.99 4.62
C LEU A 60 -9.17 5.19 3.12
N VAL A 61 -8.31 6.11 2.73
CA VAL A 61 -7.96 6.36 1.32
C VAL A 61 -6.49 6.04 1.14
N GLU A 62 -6.20 5.10 0.28
CA GLU A 62 -4.83 4.62 0.04
C GLU A 62 -4.51 4.65 -1.44
N LYS A 63 -3.24 4.81 -1.79
CA LYS A 63 -2.79 4.64 -3.17
C LYS A 63 -2.95 3.18 -3.60
N ASP A 64 -3.54 2.95 -4.77
CA ASP A 64 -3.54 1.61 -5.37
C ASP A 64 -2.16 1.30 -5.93
N LEU A 65 -1.51 0.32 -5.33
CA LEU A 65 -0.17 -0.14 -5.71
C LEU A 65 -0.18 -1.49 -6.43
N ARG A 66 -1.36 -1.96 -6.88
CA ARG A 66 -1.42 -3.21 -7.65
C ARG A 66 -0.54 -3.11 -8.90
N GLY A 67 0.21 -4.14 -9.16
CA GLY A 67 1.18 -4.19 -10.25
C GLY A 67 2.54 -3.58 -9.94
N TRP A 68 2.72 -2.94 -8.77
CA TRP A 68 4.02 -2.46 -8.31
C TRP A 68 4.89 -3.62 -7.85
N LYS A 69 6.19 -3.40 -7.90
CA LYS A 69 7.17 -4.34 -7.37
C LYS A 69 7.20 -4.27 -5.84
N GLU A 70 7.17 -5.41 -5.20
CA GLU A 70 7.36 -5.56 -3.77
C GLU A 70 8.78 -6.03 -3.48
N VAL A 71 9.50 -5.28 -2.66
CA VAL A 71 10.87 -5.58 -2.25
C VAL A 71 10.94 -5.53 -0.74
N GLU A 72 11.51 -6.56 -0.14
CA GLU A 72 11.70 -6.69 1.29
C GLU A 72 13.18 -6.73 1.65
N TYR A 73 13.51 -6.25 2.83
CA TYR A 73 14.85 -6.30 3.40
C TYR A 73 14.78 -7.00 4.75
N GLU A 74 15.61 -8.01 4.93
CA GLU A 74 15.86 -8.59 6.24
C GLU A 74 16.91 -7.77 6.96
N VAL A 75 16.54 -7.18 8.09
CA VAL A 75 17.38 -6.32 8.92
C VAL A 75 17.49 -6.92 10.31
N VAL A 76 18.71 -7.09 10.77
CA VAL A 76 19.00 -7.50 12.15
C VAL A 76 19.55 -6.32 12.93
N ARG A 77 18.98 -6.08 14.10
CA ARG A 77 19.38 -5.00 15.01
C ARG A 77 19.77 -5.60 16.35
N ASP A 78 20.91 -5.18 16.87
CA ASP A 78 21.36 -5.60 18.20
C ASP A 78 20.89 -4.64 19.32
N GLU A 79 21.15 -5.01 20.55
CA GLU A 79 20.82 -4.21 21.74
C GLU A 79 21.58 -2.87 21.82
N LYS A 80 22.68 -2.72 21.05
CA LYS A 80 23.49 -1.51 20.98
C LYS A 80 23.12 -0.61 19.80
N ASP A 81 22.01 -0.89 19.17
CA ASP A 81 21.47 -0.12 18.02
C ASP A 81 22.26 -0.25 16.71
N ASN A 82 23.07 -1.30 16.59
CA ASN A 82 23.71 -1.62 15.32
C ASN A 82 22.72 -2.34 14.40
N CYS A 83 22.59 -1.85 13.17
CA CYS A 83 21.73 -2.45 12.15
C CYS A 83 22.56 -3.06 11.03
N ILE A 84 22.20 -4.29 10.64
CA ILE A 84 22.80 -4.99 9.51
C ILE A 84 21.68 -5.45 8.59
N THR A 85 21.77 -5.09 7.30
CA THR A 85 20.93 -5.67 6.26
C THR A 85 21.51 -7.01 5.86
N VAL A 86 20.79 -8.08 6.16
CA VAL A 86 21.25 -9.47 5.89
C VAL A 86 21.05 -9.81 4.43
N CYS A 87 19.87 -9.54 3.88
CA CYS A 87 19.57 -9.73 2.47
C CYS A 87 18.43 -8.83 2.01
N ASN A 88 18.29 -8.70 0.72
CA ASN A 88 17.10 -8.16 0.08
C ASN A 88 16.39 -9.26 -0.71
N MET A 89 15.08 -9.15 -0.80
CA MET A 89 14.21 -10.09 -1.49
C MET A 89 13.22 -9.33 -2.35
N GLU A 90 12.79 -9.94 -3.44
CA GLU A 90 11.69 -9.42 -4.24
C GLU A 90 10.65 -10.51 -4.49
N ASN A 91 9.38 -10.12 -4.49
CA ASN A 91 8.32 -10.99 -4.93
C ASN A 91 8.34 -11.11 -6.45
N PHE A 92 8.25 -12.36 -6.94
CA PHE A 92 8.20 -12.64 -8.37
C PHE A 92 6.95 -12.04 -9.02
N ASP A 93 5.81 -12.18 -8.34
CA ASP A 93 4.54 -11.65 -8.79
C ASP A 93 4.39 -10.17 -8.40
N PRO A 94 3.80 -9.33 -9.28
CA PRO A 94 3.47 -7.96 -8.92
C PRO A 94 2.50 -7.88 -7.76
N LEU A 95 2.57 -6.79 -7.00
CA LEU A 95 1.69 -6.54 -5.86
C LEU A 95 0.21 -6.63 -6.26
N GLY A 96 -0.58 -7.35 -5.47
CA GLY A 96 -2.02 -7.53 -5.66
C GLY A 96 -2.44 -8.66 -6.60
N THR A 97 -1.50 -9.38 -7.22
CA THR A 97 -1.82 -10.57 -8.05
C THR A 97 -1.80 -11.86 -7.26
N HIS A 98 -1.23 -11.82 -6.07
CA HIS A 98 -1.00 -12.96 -5.22
C HIS A 98 -2.22 -13.32 -4.37
N THR A 99 -2.45 -14.62 -4.16
CA THR A 99 -3.59 -15.17 -3.41
C THR A 99 -3.23 -16.23 -2.36
N GLY A 100 -2.00 -16.33 -1.92
CA GLY A 100 -1.60 -17.31 -0.91
C GLY A 100 -0.09 -17.56 -0.91
N ASP A 101 0.44 -18.21 -1.91
CA ASP A 101 1.86 -18.58 -1.98
C ASP A 101 2.59 -17.69 -3.00
N SER A 102 3.48 -16.82 -2.53
CA SER A 102 4.35 -16.01 -3.38
C SER A 102 5.69 -16.69 -3.56
N ILE A 103 6.25 -16.60 -4.76
CA ILE A 103 7.65 -16.93 -5.01
C ILE A 103 8.49 -15.70 -4.68
N VAL A 104 9.44 -15.86 -3.77
CA VAL A 104 10.38 -14.83 -3.37
C VAL A 104 11.76 -15.14 -3.90
N ILE A 105 12.40 -14.17 -4.52
CA ILE A 105 13.75 -14.28 -5.05
C ILE A 105 14.71 -13.51 -4.15
N ALA A 106 15.70 -14.19 -3.60
CA ALA A 106 16.77 -13.61 -2.80
C ALA A 106 18.14 -14.00 -3.37
N PRO A 107 19.08 -13.08 -3.59
CA PRO A 107 18.89 -11.63 -3.53
C PRO A 107 18.02 -11.10 -4.67
N SER A 108 17.48 -9.90 -4.51
CA SER A 108 16.70 -9.23 -5.56
C SER A 108 17.50 -9.09 -6.85
N GLN A 109 16.91 -9.51 -7.97
CA GLN A 109 17.58 -9.55 -9.28
C GLN A 109 17.32 -8.31 -10.14
N THR A 110 16.28 -7.56 -9.84
CA THR A 110 15.80 -6.47 -10.69
C THR A 110 16.02 -5.08 -10.11
N LEU A 111 16.71 -4.98 -8.97
CA LEU A 111 17.15 -3.71 -8.40
C LEU A 111 18.55 -3.35 -8.91
N THR A 112 18.73 -2.08 -9.27
CA THR A 112 20.05 -1.54 -9.49
C THR A 112 20.78 -1.28 -8.17
N ASN A 113 22.11 -1.14 -8.20
CA ASN A 113 22.87 -0.81 -6.99
C ASN A 113 22.41 0.49 -6.34
N ASP A 114 22.08 1.49 -7.14
CA ASP A 114 21.60 2.78 -6.65
C ASP A 114 20.22 2.67 -5.96
N GLU A 115 19.33 1.89 -6.51
CA GLU A 115 18.02 1.60 -5.90
C GLU A 115 18.18 0.84 -4.59
N TYR A 116 19.07 -0.15 -4.55
CA TYR A 116 19.40 -0.91 -3.35
C TYR A 116 19.89 0.00 -2.22
N HIS A 117 20.91 0.82 -2.49
CA HIS A 117 21.47 1.71 -1.47
C HIS A 117 20.52 2.83 -1.04
N ARG A 118 19.71 3.32 -1.94
CA ARG A 118 18.70 4.34 -1.61
C ARG A 118 17.66 3.85 -0.61
N LYS A 119 17.31 2.58 -0.68
CA LYS A 119 16.35 1.96 0.24
C LYS A 119 16.92 1.66 1.62
N ILE A 120 18.19 1.30 1.71
CA ILE A 120 18.86 1.03 3.00
C ILE A 120 19.03 2.32 3.82
N ASN A 121 19.21 3.47 3.18
CA ASN A 121 19.45 4.75 3.82
C ASN A 121 18.17 5.53 4.20
N GLN A 122 16.99 4.95 4.02
CA GLN A 122 15.70 5.48 4.47
C GLN A 122 15.27 4.86 5.80
#